data_19e68120184f17cb57279ed7c7d0c5be
#
_entry.id   19e68120184f17cb57279ed7c7d0c5be
#
_cell.length_a   1.000
_cell.length_b   1.000
_cell.length_c   1.000
_cell.angle_alpha   90.00
_cell.angle_beta   90.00
_cell.angle_gamma   90.00
#
_symmetry.space_group_name_H-M   'P 1'
#
loop_
_entity.id
_entity.type
_entity.pdbx_description
1 polymer ?
#
loop_
_entity_poly.entity_id
_entity_poly.type
_entity_poly.pdbx_seq_one_letter_code
_entity_poly.pdbx_strand_id
1 'polypeptide(L)'
;MRLLGKPFINYTLAYIGLAVVSNALSLFNSSNQAVNSLITLLILAVAVLQTAAIIYFQRAYIKQQIGNVVFNSIFAVILHLYVIYFIQLLIIAIPAALVMLRFHSAQPEASVFASVMDWIGKGLVFVLLLYWFSRLVFVPAILVYKKESMKMKHIIAESKAIFKKNFFVVLPFFFILYATAFYAGFTLMDNPQSSPSLVRVIVLTFNAYISSILYCKLVINYQLQMASRYLPQTTGTQE
;
A
#
# COMPACT_ATOMS: atom_id res chain seq x y z
N MET A 1 -11.92 -20.16 3.66
CA MET A 1 -11.16 -19.31 4.59
C MET A 1 -12.16 -18.54 5.47
N ARG A 2 -12.37 -18.97 6.72
CA ARG A 2 -13.27 -18.24 7.65
C ARG A 2 -12.48 -17.05 8.20
N LEU A 3 -12.58 -15.90 7.54
CA LEU A 3 -12.01 -14.62 8.02
C LEU A 3 -12.81 -14.04 9.21
N LEU A 4 -13.94 -14.67 9.55
CA LEU A 4 -14.90 -14.19 10.53
C LEU A 4 -14.45 -14.58 11.95
N GLY A 5 -13.82 -13.67 12.64
CA GLY A 5 -13.42 -13.80 14.03
C GLY A 5 -13.17 -12.44 14.65
N LYS A 6 -13.00 -12.42 15.98
CA LYS A 6 -12.72 -11.19 16.75
C LYS A 6 -11.59 -10.33 16.15
N PRO A 7 -10.46 -10.91 15.66
CA PRO A 7 -9.40 -10.11 15.01
C PRO A 7 -9.88 -9.39 13.75
N PHE A 8 -10.77 -9.99 12.96
CA PHE A 8 -11.30 -9.37 11.75
C PHE A 8 -12.25 -8.21 12.05
N ILE A 9 -13.13 -8.38 13.06
CA ILE A 9 -14.03 -7.31 13.48
C ILE A 9 -13.24 -6.10 13.99
N ASN A 10 -12.27 -6.33 14.88
CA ASN A 10 -11.42 -5.26 15.42
C ASN A 10 -10.63 -4.54 14.30
N TYR A 11 -10.10 -5.30 13.36
CA TYR A 11 -9.41 -4.75 12.19
C TYR A 11 -10.34 -3.88 11.34
N THR A 12 -11.55 -4.38 11.02
CA THR A 12 -12.54 -3.68 10.21
C THR A 12 -12.90 -2.34 10.83
N LEU A 13 -13.24 -2.33 12.13
CA LEU A 13 -13.60 -1.10 12.84
C LEU A 13 -12.44 -0.09 12.87
N ALA A 14 -11.24 -0.55 13.22
CA ALA A 14 -10.06 0.30 13.29
C ALA A 14 -9.69 0.85 11.90
N TYR A 15 -9.67 0.01 10.87
CA TYR A 15 -9.27 0.42 9.52
C TYR A 15 -10.26 1.37 8.87
N ILE A 16 -11.58 1.08 8.97
CA ILE A 16 -12.62 1.98 8.44
C ILE A 16 -12.58 3.32 9.16
N GLY A 17 -12.48 3.34 10.49
CA GLY A 17 -12.37 4.59 11.25
C GLY A 17 -11.17 5.42 10.80
N LEU A 18 -9.99 4.81 10.68
CA LEU A 18 -8.79 5.49 10.20
C LEU A 18 -8.92 5.96 8.74
N ALA A 19 -9.55 5.16 7.87
CA ALA A 19 -9.76 5.54 6.47
C ALA A 19 -10.73 6.72 6.34
N VAL A 20 -11.80 6.76 7.12
CA VAL A 20 -12.72 7.92 7.18
C VAL A 20 -11.97 9.17 7.61
N VAL A 21 -11.17 9.09 8.69
CA VAL A 21 -10.39 10.23 9.18
C VAL A 21 -9.40 10.72 8.12
N SER A 22 -8.64 9.81 7.49
CA SER A 22 -7.69 10.17 6.43
C SER A 22 -8.37 10.86 5.25
N ASN A 23 -9.48 10.29 4.77
CA ASN A 23 -10.21 10.85 3.63
C ASN A 23 -10.92 12.16 3.98
N ALA A 24 -11.42 12.32 5.20
CA ALA A 24 -11.98 13.58 5.68
C ALA A 24 -10.91 14.66 5.76
N LEU A 25 -9.73 14.36 6.35
CA LEU A 25 -8.61 15.29 6.40
C LEU A 25 -8.14 15.75 5.02
N SER A 26 -8.17 14.87 4.02
CA SER A 26 -7.78 15.22 2.64
C SER A 26 -8.70 16.22 1.95
N LEU A 27 -9.90 16.44 2.47
CA LEU A 27 -10.85 17.44 1.98
C LEU A 27 -10.59 18.84 2.54
N PHE A 28 -9.86 18.94 3.64
CA PHE A 28 -9.53 20.25 4.22
C PHE A 28 -8.40 20.87 3.41
N ASN A 29 -8.67 22.06 2.90
CA ASN A 29 -7.69 22.91 2.26
C ASN A 29 -7.79 24.30 2.90
N SER A 30 -6.68 24.81 3.42
CA SER A 30 -6.61 26.11 4.05
C SER A 30 -5.69 27.04 3.24
N SER A 31 -5.99 28.34 3.23
CA SER A 31 -5.06 29.35 2.72
C SER A 31 -3.79 29.47 3.58
N ASN A 32 -3.82 28.95 4.81
CA ASN A 32 -2.67 28.95 5.71
C ASN A 32 -1.79 27.72 5.50
N GLN A 33 -0.56 27.94 5.03
CA GLN A 33 0.43 26.89 4.76
C GLN A 33 0.76 26.03 6.01
N ALA A 34 0.82 26.63 7.19
CA ALA A 34 1.08 25.89 8.43
C ALA A 34 -0.04 24.89 8.75
N VAL A 35 -1.30 25.28 8.52
CA VAL A 35 -2.46 24.40 8.69
C VAL A 35 -2.41 23.24 7.71
N ASN A 36 -2.09 23.49 6.43
CA ASN A 36 -1.95 22.44 5.42
C ASN A 36 -0.80 21.48 5.75
N SER A 37 0.31 21.98 6.27
CA SER A 37 1.42 21.13 6.74
C SER A 37 1.00 20.25 7.91
N LEU A 38 0.25 20.76 8.85
CA LEU A 38 -0.29 19.99 9.99
C LEU A 38 -1.26 18.90 9.49
N ILE A 39 -2.17 19.22 8.59
CA ILE A 39 -3.09 18.23 7.97
C ILE A 39 -2.31 17.13 7.30
N THR A 40 -1.27 17.47 6.53
CA THR A 40 -0.41 16.48 5.86
C THR A 40 0.27 15.55 6.85
N LEU A 41 0.80 16.08 7.97
CA LEU A 41 1.39 15.28 9.05
C LEU A 41 0.35 14.34 9.71
N LEU A 42 -0.87 14.83 9.93
CA LEU A 42 -1.96 13.99 10.46
C LEU A 42 -2.34 12.87 9.49
N ILE A 43 -2.43 13.14 8.20
CA ILE A 43 -2.69 12.11 7.17
C ILE A 43 -1.58 11.06 7.18
N LEU A 44 -0.32 11.48 7.28
CA LEU A 44 0.82 10.57 7.38
C LEU A 44 0.75 9.70 8.64
N ALA A 45 0.43 10.29 9.79
CA ALA A 45 0.25 9.55 11.03
C ALA A 45 -0.88 8.50 10.93
N VAL A 46 -2.00 8.86 10.31
CA VAL A 46 -3.11 7.93 10.05
C VAL A 46 -2.68 6.80 9.12
N ALA A 47 -1.90 7.08 8.08
CA ALA A 47 -1.36 6.04 7.18
C ALA A 47 -0.44 5.04 7.92
N VAL A 48 0.37 5.53 8.85
CA VAL A 48 1.18 4.67 9.75
C VAL A 48 0.30 3.77 10.61
N LEU A 49 -0.76 4.33 11.21
CA LEU A 49 -1.72 3.56 12.01
C LEU A 49 -2.49 2.52 11.18
N GLN A 50 -2.89 2.86 9.95
CA GLN A 50 -3.51 1.90 9.02
C GLN A 50 -2.55 0.73 8.70
N THR A 51 -1.28 1.02 8.44
CA THR A 51 -0.25 0.01 8.22
C THR A 51 -0.08 -0.88 9.46
N ALA A 52 -0.06 -0.29 10.65
CA ALA A 52 0.01 -1.04 11.91
C ALA A 52 -1.21 -1.96 12.10
N ALA A 53 -2.43 -1.47 11.78
CA ALA A 53 -3.66 -2.26 11.86
C ALA A 53 -3.62 -3.48 10.90
N ILE A 54 -3.13 -3.30 9.68
CA ILE A 54 -2.94 -4.39 8.70
C ILE A 54 -1.98 -5.44 9.26
N ILE A 55 -0.81 -5.03 9.75
CA ILE A 55 0.21 -5.93 10.29
C ILE A 55 -0.31 -6.66 11.54
N TYR A 56 -0.99 -5.93 12.44
CA TYR A 56 -1.59 -6.51 13.63
C TYR A 56 -2.62 -7.58 13.28
N PHE A 57 -3.51 -7.29 12.34
CA PHE A 57 -4.53 -8.25 11.88
C PHE A 57 -3.89 -9.52 11.30
N GLN A 58 -2.90 -9.36 10.42
CA GLN A 58 -2.19 -10.48 9.81
C GLN A 58 -1.56 -11.37 10.89
N ARG A 59 -0.89 -10.79 11.87
CA ARG A 59 -0.27 -11.53 13.00
C ARG A 59 -1.29 -12.25 13.87
N ALA A 60 -2.36 -11.54 14.24
CA ALA A 60 -3.42 -12.11 15.07
C ALA A 60 -4.07 -13.31 14.38
N TYR A 61 -4.31 -13.19 13.06
CA TYR A 61 -4.88 -14.27 12.26
C TYR A 61 -3.93 -15.47 12.17
N ILE A 62 -2.65 -15.24 11.89
CA ILE A 62 -1.65 -16.31 11.77
C ILE A 62 -1.44 -17.01 13.12
N LYS A 63 -1.34 -16.25 14.20
CA LYS A 63 -1.23 -16.81 15.56
C LYS A 63 -2.43 -17.69 15.91
N GLN A 64 -3.62 -17.31 15.45
CA GLN A 64 -4.83 -18.12 15.64
C GLN A 64 -4.81 -19.42 14.84
N GLN A 65 -4.15 -19.44 13.67
CA GLN A 65 -4.11 -20.62 12.78
C GLN A 65 -2.96 -21.60 13.12
N ILE A 66 -1.82 -21.09 13.52
CA ILE A 66 -0.58 -21.88 13.64
C ILE A 66 -0.11 -21.98 15.11
N GLY A 67 -0.63 -21.12 16.01
CA GLY A 67 -0.19 -21.09 17.42
C GLY A 67 0.99 -20.15 17.65
N ASN A 68 1.98 -20.59 18.44
CA ASN A 68 3.07 -19.74 18.90
C ASN A 68 4.11 -19.47 17.80
N VAL A 69 3.92 -18.40 17.05
CA VAL A 69 4.88 -17.88 16.06
C VAL A 69 5.54 -16.62 16.63
N VAL A 70 6.85 -16.53 16.52
CA VAL A 70 7.62 -15.36 16.94
C VAL A 70 7.68 -14.38 15.78
N PHE A 71 7.18 -13.16 16.03
CA PHE A 71 7.20 -12.08 15.06
C PHE A 71 8.17 -10.97 15.48
N ASN A 72 8.67 -10.21 14.51
CA ASN A 72 9.39 -8.98 14.78
C ASN A 72 8.44 -7.94 15.43
N SER A 73 8.96 -6.94 16.15
CA SER A 73 8.09 -5.89 16.69
C SER A 73 7.36 -5.13 15.58
N ILE A 74 6.12 -4.68 15.83
CA ILE A 74 5.34 -3.93 14.82
C ILE A 74 6.06 -2.65 14.46
N PHE A 75 6.62 -1.96 15.44
CA PHE A 75 7.38 -0.73 15.23
C PHE A 75 8.60 -0.94 14.31
N ALA A 76 9.38 -2.00 14.55
CA ALA A 76 10.53 -2.31 13.70
C ALA A 76 10.12 -2.62 12.26
N VAL A 77 9.01 -3.38 12.07
CA VAL A 77 8.49 -3.69 10.74
C VAL A 77 8.05 -2.41 10.01
N ILE A 78 7.31 -1.54 10.69
CA ILE A 78 6.85 -0.27 10.13
C ILE A 78 8.03 0.62 9.76
N LEU A 79 9.00 0.78 10.66
CA LEU A 79 10.17 1.61 10.39
C LEU A 79 10.93 1.13 9.16
N HIS A 80 11.26 -0.16 9.08
CA HIS A 80 11.95 -0.72 7.91
C HIS A 80 11.14 -0.61 6.63
N LEU A 81 9.81 -0.81 6.71
CA LEU A 81 8.91 -0.70 5.58
C LEU A 81 8.93 0.72 4.99
N TYR A 82 8.77 1.74 5.85
CA TYR A 82 8.79 3.13 5.39
C TYR A 82 10.15 3.56 4.85
N VAL A 83 11.24 3.12 5.46
CA VAL A 83 12.59 3.36 4.93
C VAL A 83 12.75 2.75 3.53
N ILE A 84 12.33 1.50 3.35
CA ILE A 84 12.40 0.83 2.04
C ILE A 84 11.55 1.57 1.02
N TYR A 85 10.30 1.90 1.34
CA TYR A 85 9.42 2.61 0.41
C TYR A 85 9.91 4.02 0.09
N PHE A 86 10.44 4.74 1.08
CA PHE A 86 11.01 6.08 0.88
C PHE A 86 12.19 6.04 -0.08
N ILE A 87 13.15 5.13 0.13
CA ILE A 87 14.31 4.98 -0.76
C ILE A 87 13.85 4.58 -2.16
N GLN A 88 12.89 3.65 -2.28
CA GLN A 88 12.38 3.23 -3.58
C GLN A 88 11.61 4.35 -4.28
N LEU A 89 10.88 5.18 -3.53
CA LEU A 89 10.21 6.37 -4.07
C LEU A 89 11.23 7.38 -4.63
N LEU A 90 12.32 7.64 -3.91
CA LEU A 90 13.38 8.53 -4.40
C LEU A 90 14.01 8.02 -5.71
N ILE A 91 14.25 6.70 -5.81
CA ILE A 91 14.83 6.09 -7.01
C ILE A 91 13.88 6.26 -8.21
N ILE A 92 12.57 6.17 -8.02
CA ILE A 92 11.59 6.25 -9.11
C ILE A 92 11.15 7.69 -9.41
N ALA A 93 11.25 8.59 -8.44
CA ALA A 93 10.84 9.99 -8.60
C ALA A 93 11.64 10.70 -9.69
N ILE A 94 12.95 10.42 -9.81
CA ILE A 94 13.81 11.03 -10.82
C ILE A 94 13.37 10.63 -12.24
N PRO A 95 13.30 9.34 -12.63
CA PRO A 95 12.84 8.98 -13.97
C PRO A 95 11.39 9.40 -14.23
N ALA A 96 10.49 9.34 -13.24
CA ALA A 96 9.13 9.82 -13.38
C ALA A 96 9.06 11.33 -13.67
N ALA A 97 9.85 12.14 -12.97
CA ALA A 97 9.96 13.57 -13.20
C ALA A 97 10.52 13.87 -14.59
N LEU A 98 11.54 13.15 -15.04
CA LEU A 98 12.11 13.31 -16.37
C LEU A 98 11.11 13.00 -17.48
N VAL A 99 10.31 11.93 -17.31
CA VAL A 99 9.23 11.61 -18.24
C VAL A 99 8.20 12.72 -18.27
N MET A 100 7.72 13.18 -17.12
CA MET A 100 6.73 14.28 -17.06
C MET A 100 7.27 15.58 -17.67
N LEU A 101 8.50 15.97 -17.38
CA LEU A 101 9.14 17.15 -17.95
C LEU A 101 9.24 17.04 -19.49
N ARG A 102 9.61 15.87 -20.01
CA ARG A 102 9.72 15.64 -21.46
C ARG A 102 8.37 15.82 -22.18
N PHE A 103 7.31 15.30 -21.59
CA PHE A 103 5.97 15.40 -22.18
C PHE A 103 5.33 16.78 -21.98
N HIS A 104 5.64 17.47 -20.87
CA HIS A 104 5.12 18.80 -20.60
C HIS A 104 5.84 19.89 -21.40
N SER A 105 7.16 19.79 -21.58
CA SER A 105 7.94 20.77 -22.37
C SER A 105 7.68 20.69 -23.88
N ALA A 106 7.06 19.61 -24.35
CA ALA A 106 6.70 19.45 -25.77
C ALA A 106 5.38 20.15 -26.16
N GLN A 107 4.79 20.96 -25.27
CA GLN A 107 3.53 21.65 -25.53
C GLN A 107 3.73 23.05 -26.12
N PRO A 108 3.58 23.24 -27.43
CA PRO A 108 3.15 24.53 -27.96
C PRO A 108 1.62 24.57 -27.86
N GLU A 109 1.10 25.63 -27.25
CA GLU A 109 -0.29 26.08 -27.20
C GLU A 109 -1.42 25.04 -27.38
N ALA A 110 -2.40 25.08 -26.53
CA ALA A 110 -3.65 24.31 -26.40
C ALA A 110 -4.16 23.54 -27.65
N SER A 111 -3.39 22.56 -28.14
CA SER A 111 -3.78 21.66 -29.21
C SER A 111 -4.27 20.33 -28.64
N VAL A 112 -5.20 19.68 -29.33
CA VAL A 112 -5.66 18.32 -29.02
C VAL A 112 -4.48 17.36 -28.89
N PHE A 113 -3.44 17.57 -29.69
CA PHE A 113 -2.21 16.80 -29.67
C PHE A 113 -1.46 16.94 -28.33
N ALA A 114 -1.36 18.16 -27.79
CA ALA A 114 -0.72 18.40 -26.49
C ALA A 114 -1.46 17.68 -25.35
N SER A 115 -2.81 17.71 -25.37
CA SER A 115 -3.63 16.98 -24.40
C SER A 115 -3.42 15.47 -24.48
N VAL A 116 -3.36 14.89 -25.67
CA VAL A 116 -3.11 13.46 -25.87
C VAL A 116 -1.71 13.08 -25.36
N MET A 117 -0.68 13.90 -25.62
CA MET A 117 0.67 13.65 -25.14
C MET A 117 0.79 13.71 -23.61
N ASP A 118 0.10 14.64 -22.96
CA ASP A 118 0.03 14.73 -21.50
C ASP A 118 -0.60 13.45 -20.89
N TRP A 119 -1.70 12.95 -21.48
CA TRP A 119 -2.32 11.70 -21.06
C TRP A 119 -1.40 10.48 -21.25
N ILE A 120 -0.65 10.42 -22.36
CA ILE A 120 0.33 9.37 -22.60
C ILE A 120 1.44 9.42 -21.53
N GLY A 121 1.96 10.62 -21.22
CA GLY A 121 2.97 10.81 -20.18
C GLY A 121 2.47 10.35 -18.80
N LYS A 122 1.27 10.76 -18.42
CA LYS A 122 0.61 10.31 -17.19
C LYS A 122 0.42 8.79 -17.15
N GLY A 123 0.00 8.19 -18.26
CA GLY A 123 -0.16 6.75 -18.40
C GLY A 123 1.18 5.99 -18.25
N LEU A 124 2.25 6.48 -18.83
CA LEU A 124 3.59 5.89 -18.70
C LEU A 124 4.10 5.96 -17.26
N VAL A 125 3.93 7.11 -16.59
CA VAL A 125 4.29 7.24 -15.15
C VAL A 125 3.45 6.29 -14.30
N PHE A 126 2.16 6.18 -14.57
CA PHE A 126 1.28 5.23 -13.88
C PHE A 126 1.77 3.78 -14.02
N VAL A 127 2.06 3.33 -15.24
CA VAL A 127 2.57 1.97 -15.50
C VAL A 127 3.91 1.73 -14.81
N LEU A 128 4.80 2.72 -14.83
CA LEU A 128 6.10 2.67 -14.17
C LEU A 128 5.93 2.49 -12.65
N LEU A 129 5.08 3.30 -12.01
CA LEU A 129 4.77 3.22 -10.59
C LEU A 129 4.11 1.90 -10.24
N LEU A 130 3.12 1.46 -11.02
CA LEU A 130 2.43 0.19 -10.84
C LEU A 130 3.41 -0.98 -10.84
N TYR A 131 4.27 -1.05 -11.85
CA TYR A 131 5.27 -2.10 -11.97
C TYR A 131 6.29 -2.07 -10.83
N TRP A 132 6.72 -0.88 -10.44
CA TRP A 132 7.72 -0.74 -9.38
C TRP A 132 7.18 -1.14 -8.01
N PHE A 133 6.02 -0.61 -7.63
CA PHE A 133 5.44 -0.88 -6.31
C PHE A 133 4.87 -2.30 -6.19
N SER A 134 4.39 -2.89 -7.29
CA SER A 134 3.93 -4.28 -7.25
C SER A 134 5.02 -5.28 -6.85
N ARG A 135 6.30 -4.95 -7.08
CA ARG A 135 7.44 -5.76 -6.63
C ARG A 135 7.67 -5.69 -5.12
N LEU A 136 7.18 -4.65 -4.47
CA LEU A 136 7.37 -4.40 -3.04
C LEU A 136 6.23 -4.96 -2.19
N VAL A 137 5.21 -5.52 -2.83
CA VAL A 137 3.98 -5.96 -2.16
C VAL A 137 4.20 -6.97 -1.03
N PHE A 138 5.19 -7.84 -1.17
CA PHE A 138 5.50 -8.87 -0.19
C PHE A 138 6.52 -8.44 0.87
N VAL A 139 7.09 -7.23 0.76
CA VAL A 139 8.07 -6.71 1.73
C VAL A 139 7.52 -6.72 3.16
N PRO A 140 6.28 -6.26 3.45
CA PRO A 140 5.73 -6.31 4.80
C PRO A 140 5.65 -7.74 5.34
N ALA A 141 5.27 -8.69 4.48
CA ALA A 141 5.15 -10.10 4.86
C ALA A 141 6.50 -10.71 5.24
N ILE A 142 7.55 -10.38 4.51
CA ILE A 142 8.91 -10.85 4.76
C ILE A 142 9.44 -10.25 6.07
N LEU A 143 9.26 -8.94 6.27
CA LEU A 143 9.71 -8.23 7.46
C LEU A 143 9.07 -8.74 8.77
N VAL A 144 7.85 -9.25 8.69
CA VAL A 144 7.14 -9.78 9.87
C VAL A 144 7.83 -11.01 10.46
N TYR A 145 8.44 -11.87 9.63
CA TYR A 145 8.96 -13.17 10.05
C TYR A 145 10.46 -13.22 10.30
N LYS A 146 11.25 -12.36 9.69
CA LYS A 146 12.71 -12.48 9.78
C LYS A 146 13.28 -11.80 11.02
N LYS A 147 13.79 -12.61 11.94
CA LYS A 147 14.50 -12.20 13.16
C LYS A 147 15.88 -11.60 12.91
N GLU A 148 16.50 -11.88 11.78
CA GLU A 148 17.86 -11.44 11.47
C GLU A 148 17.86 -10.16 10.64
N SER A 149 18.86 -9.32 10.84
CA SER A 149 19.09 -8.07 10.10
C SER A 149 19.33 -8.36 8.61
N MET A 150 18.27 -8.59 7.85
CA MET A 150 18.41 -8.73 6.42
C MET A 150 18.79 -7.42 5.78
N LYS A 151 19.82 -7.47 4.95
CA LYS A 151 20.14 -6.35 4.08
C LYS A 151 18.93 -6.06 3.17
N MET A 152 18.54 -4.80 3.07
CA MET A 152 17.39 -4.32 2.26
C MET A 152 17.37 -4.93 0.85
N LYS A 153 18.53 -5.09 0.22
CA LYS A 153 18.69 -5.72 -1.10
C LYS A 153 18.09 -7.14 -1.16
N HIS A 154 18.28 -7.94 -0.12
CA HIS A 154 17.76 -9.31 -0.06
C HIS A 154 16.24 -9.33 0.12
N ILE A 155 15.69 -8.44 0.95
CA ILE A 155 14.25 -8.31 1.16
C ILE A 155 13.54 -7.96 -0.16
N ILE A 156 14.07 -6.98 -0.89
CA ILE A 156 13.52 -6.56 -2.18
C ILE A 156 13.67 -7.68 -3.23
N ALA A 157 14.81 -8.36 -3.26
CA ALA A 157 15.03 -9.48 -4.19
C ALA A 157 14.06 -10.64 -3.94
N GLU A 158 13.83 -10.97 -2.66
CA GLU A 158 12.86 -12.01 -2.27
C GLU A 158 11.43 -11.60 -2.63
N SER A 159 11.02 -10.37 -2.31
CA SER A 159 9.70 -9.83 -2.69
C SER A 159 9.49 -9.89 -4.20
N LYS A 160 10.51 -9.49 -4.99
CA LYS A 160 10.50 -9.58 -6.46
C LYS A 160 10.36 -11.02 -6.98
N ALA A 161 11.03 -11.97 -6.34
CA ALA A 161 10.94 -13.39 -6.72
C ALA A 161 9.54 -13.94 -6.48
N ILE A 162 8.91 -13.59 -5.35
CA ILE A 162 7.54 -13.97 -5.01
C ILE A 162 6.55 -13.29 -5.97
N PHE A 163 6.74 -12.01 -6.25
CA PHE A 163 5.93 -11.27 -7.22
C PHE A 163 5.93 -11.96 -8.60
N LYS A 164 7.11 -12.35 -9.11
CA LYS A 164 7.20 -13.05 -10.39
C LYS A 164 6.38 -14.35 -10.43
N LYS A 165 6.39 -15.13 -9.34
CA LYS A 165 5.60 -16.37 -9.24
C LYS A 165 4.09 -16.12 -9.20
N ASN A 166 3.67 -14.98 -8.67
CA ASN A 166 2.27 -14.62 -8.47
C ASN A 166 1.82 -13.48 -9.39
N PHE A 167 2.53 -13.23 -10.48
CA PHE A 167 2.35 -12.07 -11.37
C PHE A 167 0.89 -11.89 -11.81
N PHE A 168 0.26 -12.94 -12.31
CA PHE A 168 -1.12 -12.88 -12.82
C PHE A 168 -2.18 -12.66 -11.72
N VAL A 169 -1.84 -12.91 -10.46
CA VAL A 169 -2.74 -12.65 -9.32
C VAL A 169 -2.52 -11.26 -8.76
N VAL A 170 -1.26 -10.84 -8.67
CA VAL A 170 -0.86 -9.60 -8.03
C VAL A 170 -1.10 -8.38 -8.92
N LEU A 171 -0.77 -8.47 -10.19
CA LEU A 171 -0.83 -7.34 -11.12
C LEU A 171 -2.27 -6.82 -11.34
N PRO A 172 -3.29 -7.66 -11.63
CA PRO A 172 -4.66 -7.20 -11.78
C PRO A 172 -5.20 -6.54 -10.51
N PHE A 173 -4.86 -7.10 -9.33
CA PHE A 173 -5.23 -6.53 -8.04
C PHE A 173 -4.66 -5.11 -7.86
N PHE A 174 -3.37 -4.94 -8.14
CA PHE A 174 -2.72 -3.63 -8.07
C PHE A 174 -3.23 -2.66 -9.12
N PHE A 175 -3.52 -3.16 -10.33
CA PHE A 175 -4.10 -2.33 -11.37
C PHE A 175 -5.43 -1.72 -10.92
N ILE A 176 -6.34 -2.51 -10.35
CA ILE A 176 -7.62 -2.01 -9.84
C ILE A 176 -7.39 -1.01 -8.70
N LEU A 177 -6.52 -1.32 -7.75
CA LEU A 177 -6.21 -0.47 -6.61
C LEU A 177 -5.66 0.89 -7.05
N TYR A 178 -4.66 0.88 -7.94
CA TYR A 178 -4.00 2.10 -8.40
C TYR A 178 -4.84 2.87 -9.42
N ALA A 179 -5.59 2.20 -10.28
CA ALA A 179 -6.49 2.86 -11.22
C ALA A 179 -7.57 3.65 -10.48
N THR A 180 -8.16 3.10 -9.43
CA THR A 180 -9.16 3.81 -8.62
C THR A 180 -8.56 4.95 -7.82
N ALA A 181 -7.35 4.77 -7.23
CA ALA A 181 -6.64 5.83 -6.53
C ALA A 181 -6.20 6.95 -7.49
N PHE A 182 -5.73 6.58 -8.67
CA PHE A 182 -5.31 7.50 -9.72
C PHE A 182 -6.50 8.31 -10.26
N TYR A 183 -7.60 7.63 -10.59
CA TYR A 183 -8.84 8.28 -11.00
C TYR A 183 -9.35 9.26 -9.94
N ALA A 184 -9.41 8.83 -8.69
CA ALA A 184 -9.79 9.70 -7.59
C ALA A 184 -8.86 10.92 -7.44
N GLY A 185 -7.55 10.74 -7.60
CA GLY A 185 -6.56 11.82 -7.56
C GLY A 185 -6.76 12.84 -8.69
N PHE A 186 -6.99 12.37 -9.92
CA PHE A 186 -7.16 13.25 -11.08
C PHE A 186 -8.49 14.01 -11.08
N THR A 187 -9.60 13.34 -10.79
CA THR A 187 -10.91 14.01 -10.69
C THR A 187 -10.94 15.06 -9.60
N LEU A 188 -10.01 14.95 -8.63
CA LEU A 188 -9.83 15.93 -7.57
C LEU A 188 -9.11 17.19 -8.01
N MET A 189 -8.10 17.05 -8.86
CA MET A 189 -7.31 18.18 -9.34
C MET A 189 -8.06 19.00 -10.37
N ASP A 190 -8.86 18.33 -11.22
CA ASP A 190 -9.54 19.00 -12.33
C ASP A 190 -10.81 19.77 -11.90
N ASN A 191 -11.42 19.47 -10.76
CA ASN A 191 -12.65 20.15 -10.32
C ASN A 191 -12.81 20.16 -8.78
N PRO A 192 -12.08 21.02 -8.07
CA PRO A 192 -12.13 21.08 -6.60
C PRO A 192 -13.48 21.54 -6.05
N GLN A 193 -14.35 22.13 -6.89
CA GLN A 193 -15.64 22.69 -6.45
C GLN A 193 -16.85 21.81 -6.71
N SER A 194 -16.75 20.71 -7.47
CA SER A 194 -17.92 20.06 -8.07
C SER A 194 -18.42 18.79 -7.43
N SER A 195 -17.78 18.22 -6.40
CA SER A 195 -18.29 16.98 -5.81
C SER A 195 -18.72 17.13 -4.36
N PRO A 196 -19.87 16.56 -3.98
CA PRO A 196 -20.28 16.48 -2.59
C PRO A 196 -19.22 15.70 -1.79
N SER A 197 -18.57 16.39 -0.90
CA SER A 197 -17.45 15.90 -0.07
C SER A 197 -17.72 14.57 0.63
N LEU A 198 -18.97 14.35 1.08
CA LEU A 198 -19.38 13.15 1.80
C LEU A 198 -19.37 11.88 0.93
N VAL A 199 -19.96 11.92 -0.25
CA VAL A 199 -20.01 10.75 -1.18
C VAL A 199 -18.60 10.29 -1.50
N ARG A 200 -17.70 11.24 -1.70
CA ARG A 200 -16.30 10.97 -1.98
C ARG A 200 -15.60 10.28 -0.81
N VAL A 201 -15.75 10.76 0.41
CA VAL A 201 -15.22 10.10 1.62
C VAL A 201 -15.70 8.66 1.70
N ILE A 202 -16.99 8.43 1.46
CA ILE A 202 -17.59 7.08 1.50
C ILE A 202 -16.94 6.18 0.43
N VAL A 203 -16.89 6.63 -0.82
CA VAL A 203 -16.34 5.82 -1.94
C VAL A 203 -14.86 5.50 -1.73
N LEU A 204 -14.04 6.49 -1.35
CA LEU A 204 -12.61 6.29 -1.10
C LEU A 204 -12.38 5.39 0.11
N THR A 205 -13.17 5.54 1.19
CA THR A 205 -13.07 4.69 2.37
C THR A 205 -13.42 3.23 2.03
N PHE A 206 -14.50 3.02 1.29
CA PHE A 206 -14.91 1.69 0.85
C PHE A 206 -13.85 1.03 -0.04
N ASN A 207 -13.31 1.77 -1.02
CA ASN A 207 -12.24 1.29 -1.88
C ASN A 207 -10.98 0.93 -1.09
N ALA A 208 -10.53 1.80 -0.17
CA ALA A 208 -9.38 1.54 0.68
C ALA A 208 -9.60 0.28 1.54
N TYR A 209 -10.79 0.10 2.11
CA TYR A 209 -11.14 -1.05 2.94
C TYR A 209 -11.13 -2.36 2.13
N ILE A 210 -11.82 -2.42 1.00
CA ILE A 210 -11.84 -3.62 0.13
C ILE A 210 -10.43 -3.97 -0.33
N SER A 211 -9.65 -2.96 -0.74
CA SER A 211 -8.26 -3.14 -1.15
C SER A 211 -7.39 -3.72 -0.03
N SER A 212 -7.57 -3.27 1.20
CA SER A 212 -6.84 -3.78 2.36
C SER A 212 -7.20 -5.24 2.67
N ILE A 213 -8.46 -5.64 2.53
CA ILE A 213 -8.90 -7.04 2.71
C ILE A 213 -8.27 -7.94 1.66
N LEU A 214 -8.33 -7.54 0.39
CA LEU A 214 -7.75 -8.30 -0.71
C LEU A 214 -6.22 -8.43 -0.54
N TYR A 215 -5.55 -7.37 -0.13
CA TYR A 215 -4.14 -7.38 0.21
C TYR A 215 -3.85 -8.35 1.36
N CYS A 216 -4.60 -8.27 2.46
CA CYS A 216 -4.45 -9.20 3.58
C CYS A 216 -4.63 -10.65 3.15
N LYS A 217 -5.64 -10.95 2.31
CA LYS A 217 -5.88 -12.30 1.78
C LYS A 217 -4.69 -12.82 0.98
N LEU A 218 -4.13 -11.99 0.10
CA LEU A 218 -2.97 -12.33 -0.71
C LEU A 218 -1.75 -12.64 0.17
N VAL A 219 -1.47 -11.74 1.13
CA VAL A 219 -0.27 -11.80 1.97
C VAL A 219 -0.37 -12.90 3.03
N ILE A 220 -1.54 -13.13 3.63
CA ILE A 220 -1.74 -14.17 4.64
C ILE A 220 -1.45 -15.56 4.07
N ASN A 221 -1.88 -15.86 2.85
CA ASN A 221 -1.59 -17.14 2.21
C ASN A 221 -0.07 -17.38 2.11
N TYR A 222 0.67 -16.36 1.71
CA TYR A 222 2.13 -16.42 1.67
C TYR A 222 2.74 -16.56 3.08
N GLN A 223 2.24 -15.81 4.03
CA GLN A 223 2.72 -15.86 5.42
C GLN A 223 2.48 -17.20 6.09
N LEU A 224 1.36 -17.87 5.81
CA LEU A 224 1.09 -19.23 6.31
C LEU A 224 2.08 -20.24 5.73
N GLN A 225 2.42 -20.13 4.44
CA GLN A 225 3.44 -20.97 3.82
C GLN A 225 4.85 -20.73 4.41
N MET A 226 5.17 -19.47 4.72
CA MET A 226 6.45 -19.13 5.36
C MET A 226 6.49 -19.64 6.81
N ALA A 227 5.43 -19.45 7.56
CA ALA A 227 5.35 -19.90 8.95
C ALA A 227 5.56 -21.42 9.08
N SER A 228 4.98 -22.20 8.18
CA SER A 228 5.18 -23.66 8.17
C SER A 228 6.65 -24.08 7.95
N ARG A 229 7.47 -23.25 7.33
CA ARG A 229 8.91 -23.49 7.12
C ARG A 229 9.77 -23.11 8.33
N TYR A 230 9.30 -22.22 9.18
CA TYR A 230 10.03 -21.69 10.33
C TYR A 230 9.56 -22.27 11.68
N LEU A 231 8.47 -23.03 11.68
CA LEU A 231 8.12 -23.82 12.86
C LEU A 231 9.19 -24.93 13.02
N PRO A 232 9.78 -25.09 14.22
CA PRO A 232 10.57 -26.28 14.48
C PRO A 232 9.65 -27.47 14.18
N GLN A 233 10.05 -28.31 13.24
CA GLN A 233 9.45 -29.62 13.14
C GLN A 233 9.64 -30.24 14.51
N THR A 234 8.58 -30.29 15.30
CA THR A 234 8.56 -31.16 16.48
C THR A 234 8.79 -32.56 15.93
N THR A 235 10.04 -32.95 15.88
CA THR A 235 10.43 -34.35 15.71
C THR A 235 9.65 -35.11 16.77
N GLY A 236 8.60 -35.78 16.34
CA GLY A 236 7.83 -36.67 17.16
C GLY A 236 8.77 -37.83 17.54
N THR A 237 9.43 -37.70 18.66
CA THR A 237 9.80 -38.84 19.49
C THR A 237 8.50 -39.29 20.15
N GLN A 238 7.73 -40.08 19.42
CA GLN A 238 6.85 -41.05 20.02
C GLN A 238 7.83 -42.17 20.52
N GLU A 239 8.14 -42.13 21.79
CA GLU A 239 8.47 -43.31 22.56
C GLU A 239 7.21 -43.88 23.19
#